data_8abc0aa16a77a53e5f561ef45678611c
#
_entry.id   8abc0aa16a77a53e5f561ef45678611c
#
_cell.length_a   1.000
_cell.length_b   1.000
_cell.length_c   1.000
_cell.angle_alpha   90.00
_cell.angle_beta   90.00
_cell.angle_gamma   90.00
#
_symmetry.space_group_name_H-M   'P 1'
#
loop_
_entity.id
_entity.type
_entity.pdbx_description
1 polymer ?
#
loop_
_entity_poly.entity_id
_entity_poly.type
_entity_poly.pdbx_seq_one_letter_code
_entity_poly.pdbx_strand_id
1 'polypeptide(L)'
;YRDAAAGHIIRAAKFFSDLRQVADIISLQTCTGDVLDEKLMERGLQRNPAEATPAKYIVEFIGEVPDIGAVMECDGYLFTLDVLEGKYVIVSEELGTELNNLVPGIPVIPEVDVIGLISAKLGELAMPAVDVEDDDSARERLINRISGPDENGNKSQVKTWCESVEGVGCARVIPLWDGPYTVQAVIVDSNGNVPTKMIVEAVQAYVDPGADGMG
;
A
#
# COMPACT_ATOMS: atom_id res chain seq x y z
N TYR A 1 27.01 -20.74 -49.71
CA TYR A 1 25.59 -20.41 -49.52
C TYR A 1 25.06 -20.73 -48.12
N ARG A 2 25.54 -21.79 -47.43
CA ARG A 2 25.07 -22.16 -46.06
C ARG A 2 25.53 -21.16 -44.99
N ASP A 3 26.72 -20.61 -45.06
CA ASP A 3 27.25 -19.69 -44.01
C ASP A 3 26.57 -18.31 -44.02
N ALA A 4 26.19 -17.81 -45.20
CA ALA A 4 25.49 -16.54 -45.32
C ALA A 4 24.07 -16.63 -44.73
N ALA A 5 23.37 -17.74 -44.91
CA ALA A 5 22.03 -17.96 -44.32
C ALA A 5 22.06 -18.09 -42.79
N ALA A 6 23.11 -18.72 -42.22
CA ALA A 6 23.27 -18.86 -40.79
C ALA A 6 23.42 -17.50 -40.09
N GLY A 7 24.18 -16.58 -40.68
CA GLY A 7 24.33 -15.22 -40.14
C GLY A 7 23.03 -14.43 -40.10
N HIS A 8 22.15 -14.59 -41.10
CA HIS A 8 20.84 -13.94 -41.13
C HIS A 8 19.87 -14.51 -40.07
N ILE A 9 19.88 -15.84 -39.91
CA ILE A 9 19.04 -16.53 -38.91
C ILE A 9 19.43 -16.10 -37.49
N ILE A 10 20.72 -16.03 -37.19
CA ILE A 10 21.20 -15.59 -35.87
C ILE A 10 20.79 -14.13 -35.58
N ARG A 11 20.92 -13.24 -36.57
CA ARG A 11 20.50 -11.83 -36.40
C ARG A 11 18.99 -11.69 -36.21
N ALA A 12 18.20 -12.47 -36.99
CA ALA A 12 16.75 -12.49 -36.81
C ALA A 12 16.35 -13.03 -35.44
N ALA A 13 16.95 -14.12 -34.99
CA ALA A 13 16.70 -14.68 -33.65
C ALA A 13 17.02 -13.72 -32.55
N LYS A 14 18.17 -12.99 -32.65
CA LYS A 14 18.52 -11.94 -31.70
C LYS A 14 17.50 -10.81 -31.73
N PHE A 15 17.11 -10.31 -32.90
CA PHE A 15 16.10 -9.25 -33.02
C PHE A 15 14.75 -9.63 -32.38
N PHE A 16 14.27 -10.86 -32.62
CA PHE A 16 13.04 -11.35 -31.97
C PHE A 16 13.20 -11.52 -30.46
N SER A 17 14.39 -11.90 -29.99
CA SER A 17 14.69 -11.94 -28.53
C SER A 17 14.64 -10.54 -27.92
N ASP A 18 15.28 -9.56 -28.58
CA ASP A 18 15.30 -8.17 -28.12
C ASP A 18 13.88 -7.57 -28.12
N LEU A 19 13.06 -7.86 -29.14
CA LEU A 19 11.64 -7.42 -29.18
C LEU A 19 10.80 -8.02 -28.06
N ARG A 20 10.99 -9.31 -27.71
CA ARG A 20 10.31 -9.93 -26.57
C ARG A 20 10.71 -9.24 -25.27
N GLN A 21 12.00 -8.99 -25.08
CA GLN A 21 12.50 -8.31 -23.91
C GLN A 21 11.90 -6.91 -23.75
N VAL A 22 11.76 -6.15 -24.85
CA VAL A 22 11.06 -4.87 -24.84
C VAL A 22 9.57 -5.03 -24.50
N ALA A 23 8.90 -6.03 -25.05
CA ALA A 23 7.50 -6.31 -24.76
C ALA A 23 7.28 -6.67 -23.28
N ASP A 24 8.20 -7.44 -22.68
CA ASP A 24 8.16 -7.81 -21.27
C ASP A 24 8.37 -6.59 -20.34
N ILE A 25 9.26 -5.67 -20.72
CA ILE A 25 9.49 -4.42 -19.98
C ILE A 25 8.25 -3.52 -20.00
N ILE A 26 7.54 -3.46 -21.11
CA ILE A 26 6.36 -2.59 -21.29
C ILE A 26 5.08 -3.23 -20.72
N SER A 27 5.03 -4.56 -20.62
CA SER A 27 3.85 -5.27 -20.16
C SER A 27 3.52 -4.91 -18.69
N LEU A 28 2.26 -4.65 -18.41
CA LEU A 28 1.79 -4.42 -17.04
C LEU A 28 2.07 -5.61 -16.11
N GLN A 29 2.10 -6.82 -16.64
CA GLN A 29 2.29 -8.05 -15.86
C GLN A 29 3.76 -8.30 -15.49
N THR A 30 4.70 -7.72 -16.25
CA THR A 30 6.13 -8.02 -16.13
C THR A 30 7.01 -6.79 -15.90
N CYS A 31 6.47 -5.57 -16.07
CA CYS A 31 7.23 -4.35 -15.83
C CYS A 31 7.61 -4.21 -14.34
N THR A 32 8.77 -3.63 -14.09
CA THR A 32 9.36 -3.44 -12.77
C THR A 32 9.98 -2.05 -12.66
N GLY A 33 10.27 -1.62 -11.42
CA GLY A 33 10.97 -0.37 -11.14
C GLY A 33 10.31 0.85 -11.79
N ASP A 34 11.11 1.70 -12.39
CA ASP A 34 10.69 3.00 -12.95
C ASP A 34 9.55 2.87 -13.97
N VAL A 35 9.54 1.79 -14.77
CA VAL A 35 8.46 1.55 -15.75
C VAL A 35 7.13 1.26 -15.08
N LEU A 36 7.16 0.53 -13.96
CA LEU A 36 5.96 0.29 -13.16
C LEU A 36 5.50 1.58 -12.49
N ASP A 37 6.44 2.40 -12.00
CA ASP A 37 6.17 3.68 -11.35
C ASP A 37 5.52 4.69 -12.30
N GLU A 38 6.00 4.76 -13.56
CA GLU A 38 5.34 5.55 -14.61
C GLU A 38 3.89 5.10 -14.83
N LYS A 39 3.64 3.79 -14.88
CA LYS A 39 2.28 3.25 -15.07
C LYS A 39 1.37 3.52 -13.87
N LEU A 40 1.91 3.50 -12.65
CA LEU A 40 1.19 3.92 -11.45
C LEU A 40 0.78 5.40 -11.56
N MET A 41 1.74 6.27 -11.90
CA MET A 41 1.49 7.72 -12.06
C MET A 41 0.46 8.03 -13.15
N GLU A 42 0.47 7.31 -14.28
CA GLU A 42 -0.55 7.45 -15.33
C GLU A 42 -1.99 7.21 -14.82
N ARG A 43 -2.14 6.47 -13.73
CA ARG A 43 -3.42 6.16 -13.08
C ARG A 43 -3.65 6.92 -11.78
N GLY A 44 -2.80 7.92 -11.49
CA GLY A 44 -2.88 8.72 -10.27
C GLY A 44 -2.52 7.94 -9.01
N LEU A 45 -1.72 6.89 -9.14
CA LEU A 45 -1.19 6.09 -8.04
C LEU A 45 0.30 6.38 -7.85
N GLN A 46 0.78 6.14 -6.64
CA GLN A 46 2.20 6.11 -6.27
C GLN A 46 2.43 4.88 -5.40
N ARG A 47 3.68 4.47 -5.21
CA ARG A 47 3.99 3.41 -4.23
C ARG A 47 3.51 3.81 -2.85
N ASN A 48 3.12 2.85 -2.04
CA ASN A 48 2.60 3.07 -0.70
C ASN A 48 3.22 2.08 0.32
N PRO A 49 4.25 2.50 1.09
CA PRO A 49 4.88 3.83 1.02
C PRO A 49 5.74 4.04 -0.23
N ALA A 50 5.88 5.30 -0.64
CA ALA A 50 6.72 5.69 -1.78
C ALA A 50 8.22 5.62 -1.44
N GLU A 51 8.56 5.81 -0.16
CA GLU A 51 9.91 5.74 0.38
C GLU A 51 9.89 4.92 1.66
N ALA A 52 10.99 4.22 1.94
CA ALA A 52 11.16 3.52 3.20
C ALA A 52 11.17 4.53 4.36
N THR A 53 10.66 4.11 5.50
CA THR A 53 10.58 4.95 6.71
C THR A 53 11.57 4.48 7.77
N PRO A 54 12.03 5.38 8.68
CA PRO A 54 12.88 5.00 9.79
C PRO A 54 12.11 4.33 10.92
N ALA A 55 12.80 3.48 11.70
CA ALA A 55 12.29 2.97 12.96
C ALA A 55 12.41 4.02 14.05
N LYS A 56 11.41 4.12 14.94
CA LYS A 56 11.47 4.99 16.12
C LYS A 56 11.29 4.17 17.39
N TYR A 57 12.24 4.31 18.29
CA TYR A 57 12.24 3.65 19.58
C TYR A 57 12.13 4.66 20.71
N ILE A 58 11.38 4.32 21.74
CA ILE A 58 11.41 5.08 23.00
C ILE A 58 12.81 4.92 23.59
N VAL A 59 13.34 5.97 24.21
CA VAL A 59 14.59 5.91 24.95
C VAL A 59 14.36 6.37 26.37
N GLU A 60 14.93 5.64 27.31
CA GLU A 60 14.88 5.96 28.75
C GLU A 60 16.23 6.48 29.20
N PHE A 61 16.26 7.72 29.66
CA PHE A 61 17.46 8.37 30.18
C PHE A 61 17.49 8.35 31.72
N ILE A 62 18.67 8.16 32.27
CA ILE A 62 18.96 8.38 33.68
C ILE A 62 20.04 9.46 33.75
N GLY A 63 19.72 10.58 34.42
CA GLY A 63 20.57 11.78 34.47
C GLY A 63 20.14 12.85 33.49
N GLU A 64 21.08 13.62 32.97
CA GLU A 64 20.85 14.68 32.00
C GLU A 64 20.50 14.10 30.64
N VAL A 65 19.60 14.76 29.92
CA VAL A 65 19.16 14.33 28.59
C VAL A 65 19.93 15.09 27.52
N PRO A 66 20.45 14.43 26.47
CA PRO A 66 21.08 15.10 25.35
C PRO A 66 20.14 16.09 24.66
N ASP A 67 20.71 17.03 23.91
CA ASP A 67 19.92 17.94 23.08
C ASP A 67 19.19 17.17 21.96
N ILE A 68 18.00 17.66 21.61
CA ILE A 68 17.24 17.11 20.46
C ILE A 68 18.10 17.25 19.19
N GLY A 69 18.18 16.20 18.40
CA GLY A 69 19.06 16.10 17.25
C GLY A 69 20.44 15.50 17.54
N ALA A 70 20.73 15.16 18.81
CA ALA A 70 21.96 14.45 19.15
C ALA A 70 22.00 13.06 18.50
N VAL A 71 23.16 12.71 17.96
CA VAL A 71 23.40 11.39 17.38
C VAL A 71 23.70 10.39 18.50
N MET A 72 23.03 9.26 18.45
CA MET A 72 23.11 8.18 19.40
C MET A 72 23.46 6.89 18.68
N GLU A 73 24.30 6.06 19.28
CA GLU A 73 24.62 4.72 18.80
C GLU A 73 23.86 3.68 19.63
N CYS A 74 23.26 2.71 18.93
CA CYS A 74 22.60 1.57 19.56
C CYS A 74 22.81 0.33 18.69
N ASP A 75 23.45 -0.71 19.24
CA ASP A 75 23.72 -1.98 18.57
C ASP A 75 24.48 -1.83 17.23
N GLY A 76 25.36 -0.82 17.13
CA GLY A 76 26.15 -0.54 15.92
C GLY A 76 25.43 0.31 14.86
N TYR A 77 24.20 0.74 15.13
CA TYR A 77 23.43 1.63 14.27
C TYR A 77 23.34 3.04 14.83
N LEU A 78 23.23 4.02 13.93
CA LEU A 78 23.09 5.42 14.30
C LEU A 78 21.62 5.84 14.32
N PHE A 79 21.31 6.64 15.33
CA PHE A 79 19.98 7.20 15.57
C PHE A 79 20.10 8.67 15.91
N THR A 80 19.07 9.42 15.61
CA THR A 80 18.96 10.83 16.01
C THR A 80 17.90 10.98 17.10
N LEU A 81 18.21 11.69 18.19
CA LEU A 81 17.28 11.95 19.28
C LEU A 81 16.19 12.93 18.86
N ASP A 82 14.94 12.57 19.09
CA ASP A 82 13.75 13.37 18.80
C ASP A 82 12.72 13.23 19.93
N VAL A 83 11.62 13.97 19.84
CA VAL A 83 10.50 13.90 20.78
C VAL A 83 9.22 13.56 20.03
N LEU A 84 8.56 12.50 20.44
CA LEU A 84 7.26 12.07 19.91
C LEU A 84 6.24 12.03 21.07
N GLU A 85 5.16 12.81 20.95
CA GLU A 85 4.09 12.88 21.96
C GLU A 85 4.58 13.12 23.40
N GLY A 86 5.65 13.92 23.55
CA GLY A 86 6.23 14.25 24.86
C GLY A 86 7.14 13.17 25.45
N LYS A 87 7.45 12.12 24.70
CA LYS A 87 8.44 11.10 25.06
C LYS A 87 9.70 11.27 24.21
N TYR A 88 10.84 10.99 24.80
CA TYR A 88 12.09 10.92 24.06
C TYR A 88 12.11 9.66 23.20
N VAL A 89 12.38 9.84 21.91
CA VAL A 89 12.52 8.74 20.94
C VAL A 89 13.82 8.90 20.18
N ILE A 90 14.38 7.79 19.75
CA ILE A 90 15.48 7.80 18.79
C ILE A 90 14.96 7.28 17.46
N VAL A 91 15.33 7.99 16.40
CA VAL A 91 14.93 7.76 15.02
C VAL A 91 16.13 7.18 14.28
N SER A 92 16.00 6.03 13.65
CA SER A 92 17.11 5.41 12.91
C SER A 92 17.52 6.28 11.71
N GLU A 93 18.81 6.36 11.44
CA GLU A 93 19.31 6.96 10.20
C GLU A 93 19.10 6.04 9.01
N GLU A 94 19.19 4.73 9.25
CA GLU A 94 18.86 3.73 8.24
C GLU A 94 17.35 3.54 8.12
N LEU A 95 16.89 3.36 6.88
CA LEU A 95 15.49 3.20 6.53
C LEU A 95 15.18 1.72 6.27
N GLY A 96 13.94 1.34 6.51
CA GLY A 96 13.48 -0.02 6.23
C GLY A 96 13.36 -0.90 7.47
N THR A 97 12.77 -2.08 7.27
CA THR A 97 12.26 -2.95 8.34
C THR A 97 13.34 -3.68 9.14
N GLU A 98 14.61 -3.64 8.73
CA GLU A 98 15.69 -4.38 9.40
C GLU A 98 15.83 -3.99 10.87
N LEU A 99 15.65 -2.70 11.19
CA LEU A 99 15.80 -2.18 12.56
C LEU A 99 14.55 -2.34 13.43
N ASN A 100 13.49 -2.98 12.98
CA ASN A 100 12.29 -3.21 13.80
C ASN A 100 12.46 -4.27 14.88
N ASN A 101 13.56 -5.03 14.86
CA ASN A 101 13.77 -6.19 15.72
C ASN A 101 14.78 -5.95 16.84
N LEU A 102 15.17 -4.71 17.13
CA LEU A 102 16.07 -4.41 18.24
C LEU A 102 15.40 -4.74 19.57
N VAL A 103 16.17 -5.32 20.48
CA VAL A 103 15.66 -5.78 21.77
C VAL A 103 15.67 -4.63 22.78
N PRO A 104 14.55 -4.35 23.48
CA PRO A 104 14.54 -3.35 24.55
C PRO A 104 15.58 -3.64 25.64
N GLY A 105 16.16 -2.58 26.19
CA GLY A 105 17.18 -2.67 27.23
C GLY A 105 18.63 -2.57 26.74
N ILE A 106 18.87 -2.60 25.43
CA ILE A 106 20.20 -2.34 24.86
C ILE A 106 20.66 -0.94 25.28
N PRO A 107 21.94 -0.74 25.65
CA PRO A 107 22.46 0.57 25.94
C PRO A 107 22.45 1.47 24.71
N VAL A 108 22.07 2.72 24.89
CA VAL A 108 22.12 3.76 23.88
C VAL A 108 23.23 4.72 24.29
N ILE A 109 24.18 4.96 23.41
CA ILE A 109 25.40 5.73 23.71
C ILE A 109 25.38 6.99 22.83
N PRO A 110 25.47 8.20 23.40
CA PRO A 110 25.61 9.41 22.58
C PRO A 110 26.99 9.45 21.93
N GLU A 111 27.06 9.87 20.67
CA GLU A 111 28.33 10.06 19.94
C GLU A 111 29.21 11.11 20.61
N VAL A 112 28.59 12.12 21.20
CA VAL A 112 29.27 13.19 21.95
C VAL A 112 28.90 13.06 23.44
N ASP A 113 29.92 13.00 24.28
CA ASP A 113 29.73 12.87 25.74
C ASP A 113 28.85 14.01 26.30
N VAL A 114 27.81 13.61 27.03
CA VAL A 114 26.87 14.54 27.69
C VAL A 114 27.15 14.56 29.18
N ILE A 115 27.52 15.74 29.70
CA ILE A 115 27.83 15.93 31.12
C ILE A 115 26.55 15.73 31.95
N GLY A 116 26.58 14.76 32.88
CA GLY A 116 25.45 14.44 33.73
C GLY A 116 24.54 13.32 33.25
N LEU A 117 24.70 12.82 32.02
CA LEU A 117 24.07 11.58 31.59
C LEU A 117 24.73 10.38 32.28
N ILE A 118 23.93 9.56 32.97
CA ILE A 118 24.41 8.38 33.68
C ILE A 118 24.25 7.14 32.79
N SER A 119 23.08 6.98 32.17
CA SER A 119 22.82 5.92 31.22
C SER A 119 21.60 6.23 30.35
N ALA A 120 21.59 5.65 29.14
CA ALA A 120 20.40 5.62 28.31
C ALA A 120 20.16 4.17 27.84
N LYS A 121 18.91 3.77 27.72
CA LYS A 121 18.50 2.44 27.31
C LYS A 121 17.40 2.50 26.26
N LEU A 122 17.49 1.60 25.30
CA LEU A 122 16.45 1.37 24.29
C LEU A 122 15.20 0.84 24.99
N GLY A 123 14.07 1.48 24.76
CA GLY A 123 12.75 1.05 25.18
C GLY A 123 12.01 0.29 24.10
N GLU A 124 10.69 0.37 24.13
CA GLU A 124 9.83 -0.29 23.14
C GLU A 124 9.85 0.45 21.80
N LEU A 125 9.54 -0.31 20.72
CA LEU A 125 9.34 0.24 19.40
C LEU A 125 8.09 1.15 19.39
N ALA A 126 8.30 2.45 19.22
CA ALA A 126 7.22 3.43 19.19
C ALA A 126 6.55 3.49 17.82
N MET A 127 7.34 3.41 16.75
CA MET A 127 6.87 3.40 15.37
C MET A 127 7.75 2.48 14.54
N PRO A 128 7.18 1.43 13.96
CA PRO A 128 7.93 0.53 13.10
C PRO A 128 8.34 1.21 11.80
N ALA A 129 9.52 0.90 11.32
CA ALA A 129 9.95 1.21 9.97
C ALA A 129 9.19 0.37 8.95
N VAL A 130 9.00 0.90 7.77
CA VAL A 130 8.34 0.24 6.64
C VAL A 130 9.24 0.35 5.42
N ASP A 131 9.37 -0.73 4.67
CA ASP A 131 10.09 -0.72 3.39
C ASP A 131 9.25 -0.06 2.30
N VAL A 132 9.90 0.33 1.21
CA VAL A 132 9.20 0.74 -0.01
C VAL A 132 8.31 -0.40 -0.50
N GLU A 133 7.11 -0.08 -0.95
CA GLU A 133 6.21 -1.08 -1.57
C GLU A 133 6.93 -1.83 -2.70
N ASP A 134 6.90 -3.15 -2.64
CA ASP A 134 7.51 -3.99 -3.67
C ASP A 134 6.74 -3.93 -5.01
N ASP A 135 7.42 -4.35 -6.08
CA ASP A 135 6.85 -4.30 -7.44
C ASP A 135 5.60 -5.17 -7.60
N ASP A 136 5.51 -6.29 -6.88
CA ASP A 136 4.37 -7.20 -7.02
C ASP A 136 3.13 -6.62 -6.34
N SER A 137 3.27 -6.07 -5.14
CA SER A 137 2.20 -5.38 -4.40
C SER A 137 1.71 -4.14 -5.16
N ALA A 138 2.65 -3.32 -5.66
CA ALA A 138 2.33 -2.13 -6.45
C ALA A 138 1.59 -2.49 -7.76
N ARG A 139 2.01 -3.56 -8.42
CA ARG A 139 1.38 -4.10 -9.64
C ARG A 139 -0.02 -4.62 -9.36
N GLU A 140 -0.21 -5.39 -8.30
CA GLU A 140 -1.52 -5.90 -7.90
C GLU A 140 -2.51 -4.75 -7.65
N ARG A 141 -2.08 -3.72 -6.93
CA ARG A 141 -2.87 -2.52 -6.65
C ARG A 141 -3.20 -1.75 -7.93
N LEU A 142 -2.26 -1.65 -8.88
CA LEU A 142 -2.49 -1.04 -10.19
C LEU A 142 -3.49 -1.85 -11.02
N ILE A 143 -3.36 -3.18 -11.05
CA ILE A 143 -4.29 -4.08 -11.74
C ILE A 143 -5.70 -3.96 -11.14
N ASN A 144 -5.80 -3.94 -9.81
CA ASN A 144 -7.06 -3.75 -9.10
C ASN A 144 -7.71 -2.40 -9.43
N ARG A 145 -6.91 -1.33 -9.54
CA ARG A 145 -7.41 0.00 -9.96
C ARG A 145 -7.90 0.00 -11.41
N ILE A 146 -7.22 -0.69 -12.31
CA ILE A 146 -7.61 -0.79 -13.73
C ILE A 146 -8.82 -1.69 -13.93
N SER A 147 -8.88 -2.80 -13.18
CA SER A 147 -9.94 -3.80 -13.27
C SER A 147 -11.13 -3.46 -12.38
N GLY A 148 -10.91 -2.57 -11.42
CA GLY A 148 -11.95 -2.12 -10.49
C GLY A 148 -13.07 -1.36 -11.20
N PRO A 149 -14.24 -1.30 -10.59
CA PRO A 149 -15.32 -0.48 -11.12
C PRO A 149 -14.90 1.00 -11.12
N ASP A 150 -15.11 1.68 -12.25
CA ASP A 150 -14.96 3.14 -12.28
C ASP A 150 -15.85 3.78 -11.21
N GLU A 151 -15.34 4.77 -10.48
CA GLU A 151 -16.01 5.43 -9.33
C GLU A 151 -17.27 6.27 -9.73
N ASN A 152 -17.78 6.10 -10.93
CA ASN A 152 -18.81 6.95 -11.52
C ASN A 152 -20.19 6.29 -11.61
N GLY A 153 -20.62 5.56 -10.57
CA GLY A 153 -21.99 5.02 -10.52
C GLY A 153 -22.33 3.98 -11.58
N ASN A 154 -21.31 3.32 -12.15
CA ASN A 154 -21.54 2.28 -13.14
C ASN A 154 -22.12 1.00 -12.50
N LYS A 155 -22.58 0.09 -13.32
CA LYS A 155 -23.16 -1.21 -12.92
C LYS A 155 -22.29 -1.96 -11.89
N SER A 156 -20.98 -1.91 -12.06
CA SER A 156 -20.01 -2.61 -11.21
C SER A 156 -19.92 -1.97 -9.83
N GLN A 157 -19.94 -0.67 -9.75
CA GLN A 157 -19.92 0.08 -8.50
C GLN A 157 -21.20 -0.13 -7.68
N VAL A 158 -22.35 -0.04 -8.32
CA VAL A 158 -23.64 -0.32 -7.64
C VAL A 158 -23.67 -1.75 -7.12
N LYS A 159 -23.13 -2.71 -7.87
CA LYS A 159 -22.95 -4.08 -7.40
C LYS A 159 -22.10 -4.15 -6.12
N THR A 160 -20.93 -3.50 -6.14
CA THR A 160 -20.02 -3.46 -4.98
C THR A 160 -20.69 -2.81 -3.76
N TRP A 161 -21.43 -1.73 -3.95
CA TRP A 161 -22.18 -1.10 -2.88
C TRP A 161 -23.23 -2.03 -2.27
N CYS A 162 -24.00 -2.75 -3.10
CA CYS A 162 -24.96 -3.73 -2.60
C CYS A 162 -24.27 -4.84 -1.81
N GLU A 163 -23.16 -5.37 -2.31
CA GLU A 163 -22.39 -6.47 -1.70
C GLU A 163 -21.62 -6.04 -0.45
N SER A 164 -21.40 -4.74 -0.22
CA SER A 164 -20.77 -4.23 1.01
C SER A 164 -21.72 -4.16 2.20
N VAL A 165 -23.03 -4.30 1.98
CA VAL A 165 -24.02 -4.31 3.07
C VAL A 165 -24.02 -5.69 3.76
N GLU A 166 -23.96 -5.67 5.10
CA GLU A 166 -23.94 -6.88 5.91
C GLU A 166 -25.18 -7.76 5.64
N GLY A 167 -24.95 -9.06 5.42
CA GLY A 167 -26.00 -10.03 5.11
C GLY A 167 -26.27 -10.23 3.61
N VAL A 168 -25.67 -9.44 2.73
CA VAL A 168 -25.74 -9.66 1.27
C VAL A 168 -24.62 -10.59 0.83
N GLY A 169 -24.96 -11.67 0.14
CA GLY A 169 -24.02 -12.63 -0.42
C GLY A 169 -23.59 -12.32 -1.85
N CYS A 170 -24.53 -11.88 -2.69
CA CYS A 170 -24.26 -11.51 -4.07
C CYS A 170 -25.31 -10.54 -4.59
N ALA A 171 -24.90 -9.65 -5.50
CA ALA A 171 -25.79 -8.70 -6.15
C ALA A 171 -25.66 -8.76 -7.69
N ARG A 172 -26.80 -8.63 -8.37
CA ARG A 172 -26.89 -8.47 -9.83
C ARG A 172 -27.56 -7.14 -10.15
N VAL A 173 -26.89 -6.30 -10.91
CA VAL A 173 -27.36 -4.96 -11.29
C VAL A 173 -27.87 -4.97 -12.72
N ILE A 174 -29.07 -4.46 -12.93
CA ILE A 174 -29.76 -4.31 -14.22
C ILE A 174 -29.92 -2.81 -14.47
N PRO A 175 -29.10 -2.22 -15.36
CA PRO A 175 -29.22 -0.82 -15.71
C PRO A 175 -30.46 -0.59 -16.60
N LEU A 176 -31.00 0.63 -16.57
CA LEU A 176 -32.14 1.08 -17.41
C LEU A 176 -33.40 0.22 -17.23
N TRP A 177 -33.60 -0.32 -16.05
CA TRP A 177 -34.72 -1.24 -15.72
C TRP A 177 -36.10 -0.61 -16.00
N ASP A 178 -36.30 0.66 -15.67
CA ASP A 178 -37.55 1.40 -15.86
C ASP A 178 -37.30 2.79 -16.52
N GLY A 179 -36.42 2.79 -17.54
CA GLY A 179 -36.10 3.98 -18.31
C GLY A 179 -34.75 4.62 -17.99
N PRO A 180 -34.42 5.78 -18.55
CA PRO A 180 -33.17 6.48 -18.34
C PRO A 180 -32.95 6.79 -16.86
N TYR A 181 -31.67 6.64 -16.41
CA TYR A 181 -31.21 6.90 -15.03
C TYR A 181 -31.74 5.94 -13.95
N THR A 182 -32.41 4.84 -14.34
CA THR A 182 -32.90 3.85 -13.39
C THR A 182 -31.98 2.64 -13.33
N VAL A 183 -31.81 2.08 -12.13
CA VAL A 183 -31.02 0.86 -11.86
C VAL A 183 -31.80 -0.04 -10.92
N GLN A 184 -31.92 -1.32 -11.27
CA GLN A 184 -32.45 -2.34 -10.37
C GLN A 184 -31.31 -3.22 -9.85
N ALA A 185 -31.22 -3.38 -8.54
CA ALA A 185 -30.35 -4.37 -7.90
C ALA A 185 -31.15 -5.57 -7.44
N VAL A 186 -30.77 -6.75 -7.86
CA VAL A 186 -31.31 -8.04 -7.38
C VAL A 186 -30.26 -8.64 -6.45
N ILE A 187 -30.59 -8.87 -5.20
CA ILE A 187 -29.69 -9.37 -4.17
C ILE A 187 -30.12 -10.73 -3.63
N VAL A 188 -29.15 -11.49 -3.15
CA VAL A 188 -29.36 -12.72 -2.36
C VAL A 188 -28.63 -12.58 -1.03
N ASP A 189 -29.09 -13.29 -0.01
CA ASP A 189 -28.40 -13.30 1.29
C ASP A 189 -27.06 -14.07 1.23
N SER A 190 -26.30 -14.06 2.33
CA SER A 190 -25.02 -14.75 2.45
C SER A 190 -25.10 -16.28 2.27
N ASN A 191 -26.30 -16.86 2.32
CA ASN A 191 -26.54 -18.28 2.10
C ASN A 191 -27.12 -18.59 0.70
N GLY A 192 -27.26 -17.56 -0.16
CA GLY A 192 -27.83 -17.69 -1.50
C GLY A 192 -29.37 -17.75 -1.54
N ASN A 193 -30.04 -17.44 -0.44
CA ASN A 193 -31.51 -17.43 -0.34
C ASN A 193 -32.08 -16.03 -0.61
N VAL A 194 -33.42 -15.95 -0.61
CA VAL A 194 -34.15 -14.67 -0.68
C VAL A 194 -33.83 -13.85 0.58
N PRO A 195 -33.32 -12.61 0.43
CA PRO A 195 -32.94 -11.78 1.56
C PRO A 195 -34.16 -11.35 2.39
N THR A 196 -33.97 -11.13 3.68
CA THR A 196 -34.99 -10.55 4.53
C THR A 196 -35.33 -9.12 4.14
N LYS A 197 -36.53 -8.66 4.48
CA LYS A 197 -36.95 -7.29 4.23
C LYS A 197 -35.97 -6.24 4.81
N MET A 198 -35.42 -6.55 5.97
CA MET A 198 -34.46 -5.69 6.65
C MET A 198 -33.14 -5.50 5.84
N ILE A 199 -32.63 -6.58 5.22
CA ILE A 199 -31.45 -6.50 4.33
C ILE A 199 -31.77 -5.67 3.09
N VAL A 200 -32.94 -5.86 2.49
CA VAL A 200 -33.38 -5.08 1.31
C VAL A 200 -33.45 -3.59 1.63
N GLU A 201 -34.07 -3.23 2.77
CA GLU A 201 -34.20 -1.84 3.23
C GLU A 201 -32.83 -1.22 3.54
N ALA A 202 -31.91 -1.98 4.14
CA ALA A 202 -30.54 -1.54 4.41
C ALA A 202 -29.78 -1.26 3.10
N VAL A 203 -29.89 -2.14 2.10
CA VAL A 203 -29.26 -1.95 0.79
C VAL A 203 -29.86 -0.73 0.09
N GLN A 204 -31.19 -0.57 0.12
CA GLN A 204 -31.85 0.59 -0.49
C GLN A 204 -31.39 1.90 0.14
N ALA A 205 -31.35 1.97 1.46
CA ALA A 205 -30.89 3.17 2.18
C ALA A 205 -29.41 3.50 1.94
N TYR A 206 -28.58 2.49 1.69
CA TYR A 206 -27.16 2.68 1.42
C TYR A 206 -26.89 3.10 -0.03
N VAL A 207 -27.57 2.48 -1.00
CA VAL A 207 -27.34 2.72 -2.43
C VAL A 207 -28.07 3.97 -2.93
N ASP A 208 -29.25 4.24 -2.39
CA ASP A 208 -30.09 5.39 -2.73
C ASP A 208 -30.65 6.06 -1.47
N PRO A 209 -29.81 6.85 -0.76
CA PRO A 209 -30.23 7.53 0.48
C PRO A 209 -31.27 8.63 0.28
N GLY A 210 -31.61 8.98 -0.96
CA GLY A 210 -32.64 9.98 -1.31
C GLY A 210 -33.98 9.40 -1.75
N ALA A 211 -34.22 8.09 -1.55
CA ALA A 211 -35.41 7.38 -2.01
C ALA A 211 -36.73 7.84 -1.35
N ASP A 212 -36.70 8.71 -0.37
CA ASP A 212 -37.88 9.36 0.26
C ASP A 212 -38.49 10.50 -0.61
N GLY A 213 -38.10 10.60 -1.86
CA GLY A 213 -38.84 11.43 -2.86
C GLY A 213 -38.47 12.91 -2.90
N MET A 214 -37.31 13.29 -2.39
CA MET A 214 -36.69 14.61 -2.58
C MET A 214 -35.29 14.49 -3.17
N GLY A 215 -35.19 14.23 -4.45
CA GLY A 215 -34.00 14.35 -5.29
C GLY A 215 -34.34 15.18 -6.49
#